data_9972c09f07d5b476729623467aba01dd
#
_entry.id   9972c09f07d5b476729623467aba01dd
#
_cell.length_a   1.000
_cell.length_b   1.000
_cell.length_c   1.000
_cell.angle_alpha   90.00
_cell.angle_beta   90.00
_cell.angle_gamma   90.00
#
_symmetry.space_group_name_H-M   'P 1'
#
loop_
_entity.id
_entity.type
_entity.pdbx_description
1 polymer ?
#
loop_
_entity_poly.entity_id
_entity_poly.type
_entity_poly.pdbx_seq_one_letter_code
_entity_poly.pdbx_strand_id
1 'polypeptide(L)'
;LDDLNERALAKNDPELFLQLHKPPVLIDEVQYAPELFTYIKVYADTHHEPGAFWLTGSQVFKLMHGVQESLAGRVAVLSMTSLSQSEINGADTEPFRVDLDALLNREEKAVPADTKDIFERIYRGSMPAIASGKNTNSQIFYSSYLSTYIERDVKELSDAIDALKFLRFMTAVAARCSQMLNIAEIAQDADINQKQAKDWLHILETLGIIFCLHPYSNNLLKRLVKT
;
A
#
# COMPACT_ATOMS: atom_id res chain seq x y z
N LEU A 1 -14.08 -12.66 0.33
CA LEU A 1 -14.60 -13.28 1.59
C LEU A 1 -15.42 -12.31 2.45
N ASP A 2 -16.09 -11.35 1.81
CA ASP A 2 -17.08 -10.48 2.47
C ASP A 2 -18.42 -11.19 2.73
N ASP A 3 -18.78 -12.14 1.89
CA ASP A 3 -19.92 -13.02 2.18
C ASP A 3 -19.61 -13.94 3.37
N LEU A 4 -20.51 -13.91 4.36
CA LEU A 4 -20.30 -14.62 5.62
C LEU A 4 -20.37 -16.15 5.47
N ASN A 5 -21.15 -16.67 4.51
CA ASN A 5 -21.27 -18.10 4.26
C ASN A 5 -20.00 -18.60 3.57
N GLU A 6 -19.53 -17.88 2.54
CA GLU A 6 -18.27 -18.17 1.86
C GLU A 6 -17.08 -18.12 2.81
N ARG A 7 -17.05 -17.10 3.68
CA ARG A 7 -16.03 -16.97 4.72
C ARG A 7 -16.05 -18.13 5.72
N ALA A 8 -17.26 -18.53 6.16
CA ALA A 8 -17.42 -19.65 7.06
C ALA A 8 -16.97 -20.97 6.40
N LEU A 9 -17.32 -21.19 5.14
CA LEU A 9 -16.87 -22.34 4.38
C LEU A 9 -15.35 -22.35 4.22
N ALA A 10 -14.75 -21.23 3.81
CA ALA A 10 -13.30 -21.08 3.63
C ALA A 10 -12.50 -21.36 4.92
N LYS A 11 -13.07 -21.05 6.08
CA LYS A 11 -12.45 -21.33 7.40
C LYS A 11 -12.63 -22.76 7.86
N ASN A 12 -13.86 -23.28 7.74
CA ASN A 12 -14.22 -24.57 8.34
C ASN A 12 -13.87 -25.74 7.44
N ASP A 13 -13.95 -25.54 6.12
CA ASP A 13 -13.63 -26.55 5.11
C ASP A 13 -12.93 -25.92 3.88
N PRO A 14 -11.65 -25.52 4.04
CA PRO A 14 -10.87 -24.91 2.97
C PRO A 14 -10.75 -25.80 1.72
N GLU A 15 -10.73 -27.12 1.90
CA GLU A 15 -10.64 -28.06 0.80
C GLU A 15 -11.90 -28.01 -0.06
N LEU A 16 -13.08 -28.10 0.56
CA LEU A 16 -14.35 -27.98 -0.14
C LEU A 16 -14.51 -26.60 -0.80
N PHE A 17 -14.08 -25.53 -0.12
CA PHE A 17 -14.09 -24.20 -0.69
C PHE A 17 -13.31 -24.15 -2.02
N LEU A 18 -12.09 -24.69 -2.05
CA LEU A 18 -11.26 -24.71 -3.27
C LEU A 18 -11.79 -25.69 -4.33
N GLN A 19 -12.50 -26.75 -3.95
CA GLN A 19 -13.17 -27.63 -4.91
C GLN A 19 -14.35 -26.94 -5.63
N LEU A 20 -15.09 -26.09 -4.91
CA LEU A 20 -16.19 -25.31 -5.46
C LEU A 20 -15.69 -24.09 -6.27
N HIS A 21 -14.59 -23.48 -5.87
CA HIS A 21 -13.98 -22.31 -6.52
C HIS A 21 -12.68 -22.71 -7.23
N LYS A 22 -12.82 -23.39 -8.35
CA LYS A 22 -11.66 -23.89 -9.10
C LYS A 22 -10.81 -22.79 -9.72
N PRO A 23 -9.48 -22.94 -9.75
CA PRO A 23 -8.59 -22.02 -10.46
C PRO A 23 -8.93 -21.91 -11.97
N PRO A 24 -8.66 -20.76 -12.62
CA PRO A 24 -8.12 -19.54 -11.99
C PRO A 24 -9.18 -18.81 -11.16
N VAL A 25 -8.85 -18.45 -9.94
CA VAL A 25 -9.78 -17.82 -9.00
C VAL A 25 -9.17 -16.60 -8.29
N LEU A 26 -9.98 -15.55 -8.13
CA LEU A 26 -9.65 -14.41 -7.30
C LEU A 26 -10.37 -14.54 -5.96
N ILE A 27 -9.60 -14.55 -4.88
CA ILE A 27 -10.09 -14.61 -3.50
C ILE A 27 -9.83 -13.25 -2.85
N ASP A 28 -10.90 -12.50 -2.69
CA ASP A 28 -10.85 -11.18 -2.08
C ASP A 28 -10.90 -11.26 -0.55
N GLU A 29 -10.15 -10.38 0.12
CA GLU A 29 -10.02 -10.31 1.59
C GLU A 29 -9.57 -11.64 2.22
N VAL A 30 -8.58 -12.30 1.60
CA VAL A 30 -8.13 -13.65 1.99
C VAL A 30 -7.63 -13.74 3.44
N GLN A 31 -7.21 -12.62 4.05
CA GLN A 31 -6.80 -12.59 5.46
C GLN A 31 -7.92 -12.94 6.44
N TYR A 32 -9.17 -12.97 5.99
CA TYR A 32 -10.28 -13.46 6.82
C TYR A 32 -10.38 -14.99 6.90
N ALA A 33 -9.66 -15.72 6.06
CA ALA A 33 -9.57 -17.19 6.10
C ALA A 33 -8.12 -17.64 5.88
N PRO A 34 -7.22 -17.42 6.85
CA PRO A 34 -5.79 -17.74 6.70
C PRO A 34 -5.55 -19.24 6.52
N GLU A 35 -6.48 -20.08 6.86
CA GLU A 35 -6.45 -21.53 6.65
C GLU A 35 -6.25 -21.87 5.16
N LEU A 36 -6.78 -21.06 4.25
CA LEU A 36 -6.63 -21.23 2.80
C LEU A 36 -5.17 -21.22 2.34
N PHE A 37 -4.30 -20.47 2.98
CA PHE A 37 -2.88 -20.37 2.55
C PHE A 37 -2.19 -21.74 2.51
N THR A 38 -2.50 -22.62 3.46
CA THR A 38 -1.91 -23.97 3.50
C THR A 38 -2.38 -24.82 2.31
N TYR A 39 -3.67 -24.76 1.98
CA TYR A 39 -4.23 -25.52 0.87
C TYR A 39 -3.78 -24.96 -0.50
N ILE A 40 -3.72 -23.64 -0.64
CA ILE A 40 -3.17 -22.98 -1.83
C ILE A 40 -1.69 -23.37 -2.04
N LYS A 41 -0.90 -23.46 -0.95
CA LYS A 41 0.47 -23.95 -1.00
C LYS A 41 0.55 -25.37 -1.57
N VAL A 42 -0.26 -26.28 -1.04
CA VAL A 42 -0.30 -27.67 -1.51
C VAL A 42 -0.68 -27.74 -2.99
N TYR A 43 -1.67 -26.95 -3.41
CA TYR A 43 -2.06 -26.85 -4.82
C TYR A 43 -0.89 -26.34 -5.69
N ALA A 44 -0.23 -25.26 -5.29
CA ALA A 44 0.88 -24.68 -6.03
C ALA A 44 2.06 -25.65 -6.17
N ASP A 45 2.33 -26.46 -5.13
CA ASP A 45 3.41 -27.45 -5.12
C ASP A 45 3.09 -28.67 -6.02
N THR A 46 1.81 -28.96 -6.25
CA THR A 46 1.39 -30.13 -7.03
C THR A 46 1.12 -29.82 -8.50
N HIS A 47 0.58 -28.64 -8.80
CA HIS A 47 0.11 -28.32 -10.16
C HIS A 47 1.07 -27.41 -10.93
N HIS A 48 1.87 -26.59 -10.24
CA HIS A 48 2.84 -25.65 -10.86
C HIS A 48 2.20 -24.72 -11.91
N GLU A 49 0.98 -24.25 -11.68
CA GLU A 49 0.22 -23.39 -12.58
C GLU A 49 0.31 -21.92 -12.14
N PRO A 50 1.16 -21.08 -12.79
CA PRO A 50 1.23 -19.65 -12.46
C PRO A 50 -0.11 -18.96 -12.73
N GLY A 51 -0.55 -18.09 -11.77
CA GLY A 51 -1.80 -17.34 -11.92
C GLY A 51 -3.06 -18.13 -11.57
N ALA A 52 -2.93 -19.36 -11.02
CA ALA A 52 -4.07 -20.14 -10.56
C ALA A 52 -4.86 -19.41 -9.47
N PHE A 53 -4.19 -18.71 -8.56
CA PHE A 53 -4.80 -17.95 -7.48
C PHE A 53 -4.37 -16.48 -7.53
N TRP A 54 -5.37 -15.59 -7.42
CA TRP A 54 -5.19 -14.16 -7.20
C TRP A 54 -5.74 -13.83 -5.82
N LEU A 55 -4.89 -13.38 -4.92
CA LEU A 55 -5.25 -13.12 -3.54
C LEU A 55 -5.20 -11.62 -3.30
N THR A 56 -6.27 -11.05 -2.75
CA THR A 56 -6.28 -9.65 -2.34
C THR A 56 -6.53 -9.53 -0.85
N GLY A 57 -6.12 -8.40 -0.28
CA GLY A 57 -6.40 -8.09 1.10
C GLY A 57 -6.04 -6.65 1.44
N SER A 58 -6.93 -5.99 2.16
CA SER A 58 -6.74 -4.60 2.60
C SER A 58 -5.85 -4.50 3.85
N GLN A 59 -5.68 -5.57 4.61
CA GLN A 59 -4.87 -5.63 5.83
C GLN A 59 -3.47 -6.17 5.51
N VAL A 60 -2.59 -5.27 5.08
CA VAL A 60 -1.25 -5.62 4.55
C VAL A 60 -0.46 -6.50 5.50
N PHE A 61 -0.45 -6.20 6.79
CA PHE A 61 0.33 -6.96 7.79
C PHE A 61 -0.19 -8.38 7.96
N LYS A 62 -1.51 -8.58 8.07
CA LYS A 62 -2.12 -9.92 8.19
C LYS A 62 -1.93 -10.74 6.93
N LEU A 63 -2.14 -10.11 5.77
CA LEU A 63 -1.94 -10.75 4.48
C LEU A 63 -0.49 -11.22 4.33
N MET A 64 0.47 -10.34 4.59
CA MET A 64 1.89 -10.66 4.45
C MET A 64 2.37 -11.70 5.46
N HIS A 65 1.81 -11.73 6.67
CA HIS A 65 2.11 -12.80 7.64
C HIS A 65 1.73 -14.17 7.07
N GLY A 66 0.50 -14.35 6.60
CA GLY A 66 0.06 -15.60 5.98
C GLY A 66 0.88 -15.99 4.75
N VAL A 67 1.21 -15.02 3.90
CA VAL A 67 2.06 -15.21 2.72
C VAL A 67 3.47 -15.67 3.11
N GLN A 68 4.11 -15.02 4.08
CA GLN A 68 5.45 -15.36 4.53
C GLN A 68 5.53 -16.75 5.15
N GLU A 69 4.54 -17.13 5.94
CA GLU A 69 4.51 -18.45 6.59
C GLU A 69 4.25 -19.59 5.61
N SER A 70 3.34 -19.39 4.65
CA SER A 70 2.84 -20.50 3.83
C SER A 70 3.28 -20.44 2.37
N LEU A 71 3.40 -19.25 1.76
CA LEU A 71 3.58 -19.09 0.31
C LEU A 71 4.96 -18.55 -0.08
N ALA A 72 5.93 -18.51 0.82
CA ALA A 72 7.26 -18.03 0.52
C ALA A 72 7.88 -18.77 -0.70
N GLY A 73 8.34 -18.00 -1.70
CA GLY A 73 8.91 -18.52 -2.94
C GLY A 73 7.88 -19.04 -3.97
N ARG A 74 6.57 -18.95 -3.68
CA ARG A 74 5.47 -19.43 -4.56
C ARG A 74 4.54 -18.31 -5.04
N VAL A 75 4.75 -17.10 -4.57
CA VAL A 75 3.86 -15.96 -4.82
C VAL A 75 4.66 -14.76 -5.32
N ALA A 76 4.07 -14.02 -6.26
CA ALA A 76 4.49 -12.68 -6.61
C ALA A 76 3.62 -11.67 -5.83
N VAL A 77 4.24 -10.75 -5.12
CA VAL A 77 3.55 -9.69 -4.38
C VAL A 77 3.48 -8.45 -5.27
N LEU A 78 2.26 -8.00 -5.55
CA LEU A 78 1.99 -6.80 -6.33
C LEU A 78 1.36 -5.76 -5.41
N SER A 79 1.97 -4.59 -5.33
CA SER A 79 1.42 -3.47 -4.56
C SER A 79 0.59 -2.57 -5.47
N MET A 80 -0.65 -2.30 -5.06
CA MET A 80 -1.49 -1.31 -5.73
C MET A 80 -1.42 0.01 -4.96
N THR A 81 -1.03 1.06 -5.67
CA THR A 81 -1.03 2.43 -5.14
C THR A 81 -2.33 3.14 -5.52
N SER A 82 -2.52 4.38 -5.02
CA SER A 82 -3.57 5.26 -5.52
C SER A 82 -3.34 5.60 -7.01
N LEU A 83 -4.36 6.18 -7.68
CA LEU A 83 -4.31 6.47 -9.11
C LEU A 83 -3.16 7.43 -9.47
N SER A 84 -2.45 7.12 -10.54
CA SER A 84 -1.49 8.04 -11.15
C SER A 84 -2.21 9.20 -11.84
N GLN A 85 -1.49 10.28 -12.14
CA GLN A 85 -2.05 11.39 -12.90
C GLN A 85 -2.47 10.97 -14.33
N SER A 86 -1.77 10.02 -14.93
CA SER A 86 -2.15 9.47 -16.23
C SER A 86 -3.48 8.73 -16.16
N GLU A 87 -3.68 7.89 -15.16
CA GLU A 87 -4.94 7.18 -14.94
C GLU A 87 -6.11 8.15 -14.65
N ILE A 88 -5.88 9.18 -13.82
CA ILE A 88 -6.90 10.20 -13.54
C ILE A 88 -7.31 10.94 -14.80
N ASN A 89 -6.38 11.18 -15.71
CA ASN A 89 -6.63 11.86 -16.98
C ASN A 89 -7.11 10.91 -18.10
N GLY A 90 -7.26 9.61 -17.82
CA GLY A 90 -7.65 8.61 -18.83
C GLY A 90 -6.61 8.40 -19.93
N ALA A 91 -5.35 8.69 -19.65
CA ALA A 91 -4.25 8.51 -20.59
C ALA A 91 -3.61 7.12 -20.41
N ASP A 92 -3.07 6.58 -21.51
CA ASP A 92 -2.31 5.35 -21.46
C ASP A 92 -1.09 5.47 -20.52
N THR A 93 -0.91 4.48 -19.68
CA THR A 93 0.20 4.43 -18.72
C THR A 93 1.35 3.63 -19.32
N GLU A 94 2.36 4.32 -19.80
CA GLU A 94 3.63 3.70 -20.15
C GLU A 94 4.63 3.86 -18.99
N PRO A 95 5.50 2.86 -18.73
CA PRO A 95 6.57 3.00 -17.77
C PRO A 95 7.43 4.23 -18.05
N PHE A 96 7.87 4.91 -16.98
CA PHE A 96 8.77 6.05 -17.15
C PHE A 96 10.13 5.58 -17.69
N ARG A 97 10.54 6.13 -18.81
CA ARG A 97 11.83 5.85 -19.45
C ARG A 97 12.66 7.13 -19.50
N VAL A 98 13.97 6.98 -19.34
CA VAL A 98 14.93 8.12 -19.32
C VAL A 98 15.66 8.31 -20.65
N ASP A 99 15.32 7.54 -21.69
CA ASP A 99 15.86 7.76 -23.04
C ASP A 99 15.25 9.02 -23.68
N LEU A 100 16.05 9.69 -24.50
CA LEU A 100 15.68 10.99 -25.08
C LEU A 100 14.39 10.93 -25.90
N ASP A 101 14.22 9.89 -26.69
CA ASP A 101 13.04 9.75 -27.58
C ASP A 101 11.76 9.58 -26.75
N ALA A 102 11.80 8.81 -25.68
CA ALA A 102 10.67 8.65 -24.77
C ALA A 102 10.33 9.96 -24.05
N LEU A 103 11.34 10.75 -23.64
CA LEU A 103 11.13 12.05 -23.00
C LEU A 103 10.51 13.06 -23.95
N LEU A 104 11.00 13.17 -25.19
CA LEU A 104 10.45 14.06 -26.22
C LEU A 104 9.01 13.67 -26.57
N ASN A 105 8.73 12.38 -26.70
CA ASN A 105 7.37 11.88 -26.98
C ASN A 105 6.41 12.21 -25.83
N ARG A 106 6.90 12.19 -24.58
CA ARG A 106 6.11 12.60 -23.40
C ARG A 106 5.86 14.09 -23.36
N GLU A 107 6.86 14.90 -23.70
CA GLU A 107 6.73 16.35 -23.78
C GLU A 107 5.68 16.76 -24.82
N GLU A 108 5.70 16.14 -26.00
CA GLU A 108 4.73 16.40 -27.07
C GLU A 108 3.28 16.07 -26.65
N LYS A 109 3.10 15.02 -25.85
CA LYS A 109 1.79 14.60 -25.33
C LYS A 109 1.39 15.29 -24.02
N ALA A 110 2.26 16.12 -23.44
CA ALA A 110 2.01 16.75 -22.17
C ALA A 110 0.85 17.75 -22.24
N VAL A 111 -0.09 17.63 -21.32
CA VAL A 111 -1.15 18.62 -21.14
C VAL A 111 -0.65 19.67 -20.15
N PRO A 112 -0.54 20.94 -20.57
CA PRO A 112 -0.12 22.01 -19.67
C PRO A 112 -1.08 22.11 -18.48
N ALA A 113 -0.52 22.27 -17.29
CA ALA A 113 -1.27 22.55 -16.08
C ALA A 113 -0.69 23.79 -15.40
N ASP A 114 -1.53 24.66 -14.86
CA ASP A 114 -1.04 25.78 -14.09
C ASP A 114 -0.67 25.37 -12.66
N THR A 115 0.00 26.25 -11.96
CA THR A 115 0.45 25.98 -10.58
C THR A 115 -0.73 25.71 -9.64
N LYS A 116 -1.85 26.39 -9.84
CA LYS A 116 -3.06 26.22 -9.03
C LYS A 116 -3.64 24.81 -9.21
N ASP A 117 -3.74 24.35 -10.45
CA ASP A 117 -4.25 23.00 -10.77
C ASP A 117 -3.37 21.91 -10.13
N ILE A 118 -2.05 22.11 -10.16
CA ILE A 118 -1.10 21.17 -9.55
C ILE A 118 -1.33 21.09 -8.03
N PHE A 119 -1.42 22.25 -7.36
CA PHE A 119 -1.66 22.26 -5.91
C PHE A 119 -3.05 21.76 -5.52
N GLU A 120 -4.08 22.03 -6.32
CA GLU A 120 -5.41 21.45 -6.10
C GLU A 120 -5.39 19.93 -6.21
N ARG A 121 -4.68 19.37 -7.19
CA ARG A 121 -4.50 17.91 -7.33
C ARG A 121 -3.74 17.31 -6.14
N ILE A 122 -2.67 17.95 -5.69
CA ILE A 122 -1.93 17.54 -4.49
C ILE A 122 -2.86 17.54 -3.27
N TYR A 123 -3.65 18.60 -3.07
CA TYR A 123 -4.58 18.72 -1.95
C TYR A 123 -5.70 17.68 -1.99
N ARG A 124 -6.28 17.43 -3.16
CA ARG A 124 -7.34 16.44 -3.34
C ARG A 124 -6.83 15.01 -3.20
N GLY A 125 -5.59 14.76 -3.55
CA GLY A 125 -5.00 13.43 -3.62
C GLY A 125 -5.55 12.59 -4.77
N SER A 126 -5.17 11.32 -4.80
CA SER A 126 -5.42 10.42 -5.93
C SER A 126 -6.15 9.14 -5.54
N MET A 127 -6.79 9.11 -4.37
CA MET A 127 -7.64 7.98 -3.98
C MET A 127 -8.81 7.83 -4.96
N PRO A 128 -9.15 6.60 -5.41
CA PRO A 128 -10.17 6.36 -6.43
C PRO A 128 -11.54 6.98 -6.11
N ALA A 129 -11.95 6.94 -4.84
CA ALA A 129 -13.23 7.53 -4.41
C ALA A 129 -13.28 9.05 -4.56
N ILE A 130 -12.13 9.74 -4.42
CA ILE A 130 -12.00 11.19 -4.62
C ILE A 130 -11.83 11.49 -6.10
N ALA A 131 -10.94 10.78 -6.79
CA ALA A 131 -10.63 11.03 -8.20
C ALA A 131 -11.83 10.79 -9.12
N SER A 132 -12.66 9.77 -8.83
CA SER A 132 -13.89 9.45 -9.58
C SER A 132 -15.06 10.42 -9.30
N GLY A 133 -14.92 11.35 -8.37
CA GLY A 133 -15.99 12.25 -7.96
C GLY A 133 -17.12 11.60 -7.13
N LYS A 134 -16.99 10.32 -6.77
CA LYS A 134 -17.96 9.63 -5.88
C LYS A 134 -18.00 10.27 -4.50
N ASN A 135 -16.86 10.76 -4.02
CA ASN A 135 -16.78 11.54 -2.79
C ASN A 135 -16.23 12.93 -3.12
N THR A 136 -17.05 13.95 -2.86
CA THR A 136 -16.72 15.34 -3.19
C THR A 136 -16.04 16.09 -2.05
N ASN A 137 -16.15 15.57 -0.82
CA ASN A 137 -15.53 16.19 0.35
C ASN A 137 -14.27 15.40 0.77
N SER A 138 -13.11 15.80 0.23
CA SER A 138 -11.83 15.18 0.52
C SER A 138 -11.47 15.26 2.01
N GLN A 139 -11.83 16.33 2.71
CA GLN A 139 -11.51 16.50 4.12
C GLN A 139 -12.23 15.46 4.99
N ILE A 140 -13.54 15.28 4.78
CA ILE A 140 -14.32 14.25 5.49
C ILE A 140 -13.79 12.86 5.14
N PHE A 141 -13.52 12.62 3.85
CA PHE A 141 -12.99 11.34 3.41
C PHE A 141 -11.67 10.99 4.09
N TYR A 142 -10.69 11.89 4.07
CA TYR A 142 -9.40 11.62 4.68
C TYR A 142 -9.45 11.58 6.21
N SER A 143 -10.28 12.37 6.86
CA SER A 143 -10.48 12.27 8.31
C SER A 143 -11.05 10.89 8.69
N SER A 144 -12.04 10.40 7.95
CA SER A 144 -12.60 9.06 8.16
C SER A 144 -11.57 7.96 7.85
N TYR A 145 -10.80 8.12 6.78
CA TYR A 145 -9.73 7.18 6.41
C TYR A 145 -8.67 7.07 7.51
N LEU A 146 -8.25 8.20 8.08
CA LEU A 146 -7.30 8.22 9.19
C LEU A 146 -7.85 7.49 10.43
N SER A 147 -9.06 7.82 10.84
CA SER A 147 -9.64 7.27 12.08
C SER A 147 -10.08 5.81 11.94
N THR A 148 -10.47 5.35 10.77
CA THR A 148 -11.00 4.00 10.59
C THR A 148 -9.98 2.99 10.07
N TYR A 149 -9.15 3.42 9.12
CA TYR A 149 -8.20 2.53 8.47
C TYR A 149 -6.85 2.51 9.21
N ILE A 150 -6.26 3.68 9.41
CA ILE A 150 -4.92 3.75 9.99
C ILE A 150 -4.93 3.37 11.46
N GLU A 151 -5.90 3.83 12.25
CA GLU A 151 -6.00 3.44 13.66
C GLU A 151 -6.21 1.94 13.82
N ARG A 152 -6.98 1.30 12.94
CA ARG A 152 -7.18 -0.14 12.95
C ARG A 152 -5.88 -0.88 12.68
N ASP A 153 -5.20 -0.55 11.58
CA ASP A 153 -3.99 -1.25 11.14
C ASP A 153 -2.82 -1.02 12.12
N VAL A 154 -2.73 0.18 12.68
CA VAL A 154 -1.73 0.51 13.70
C VAL A 154 -1.98 -0.23 15.01
N LYS A 155 -3.24 -0.33 15.46
CA LYS A 155 -3.58 -1.10 16.67
C LYS A 155 -3.32 -2.60 16.52
N GLU A 156 -3.52 -3.15 15.32
CA GLU A 156 -3.20 -4.56 15.04
C GLU A 156 -1.69 -4.86 15.18
N LEU A 157 -0.83 -3.88 14.96
CA LEU A 157 0.62 -4.05 15.14
C LEU A 157 1.06 -3.99 16.59
N SER A 158 0.40 -3.21 17.40
CA SER A 158 0.68 -3.10 18.83
C SER A 158 -0.41 -2.32 19.55
N ASP A 159 -1.03 -2.96 20.53
CA ASP A 159 -1.96 -2.31 21.48
C ASP A 159 -1.28 -1.22 22.32
N ALA A 160 0.05 -1.19 22.35
CA ALA A 160 0.85 -0.22 23.11
C ALA A 160 1.05 1.11 22.35
N ILE A 161 0.59 1.25 21.11
CA ILE A 161 0.76 2.49 20.36
C ILE A 161 -0.28 3.52 20.84
N ASP A 162 0.24 4.63 21.40
CA ASP A 162 -0.56 5.79 21.75
C ASP A 162 -1.07 6.48 20.47
N ALA A 163 -2.37 6.39 20.22
CA ALA A 163 -3.00 6.94 19.02
C ALA A 163 -2.80 8.47 18.89
N LEU A 164 -2.76 9.20 20.00
CA LEU A 164 -2.55 10.65 19.96
C LEU A 164 -1.12 10.99 19.53
N LYS A 165 -0.13 10.27 20.08
CA LYS A 165 1.27 10.43 19.69
C LYS A 165 1.49 10.00 18.23
N PHE A 166 0.82 8.94 17.78
CA PHE A 166 0.88 8.51 16.40
C PHE A 166 0.31 9.57 15.44
N LEU A 167 -0.81 10.18 15.79
CA LEU A 167 -1.38 11.27 15.00
C LEU A 167 -0.45 12.50 14.94
N ARG A 168 0.18 12.87 16.06
CA ARG A 168 1.21 13.93 16.09
C ARG A 168 2.40 13.58 15.19
N PHE A 169 2.84 12.33 15.25
CA PHE A 169 3.91 11.83 14.39
C PHE A 169 3.53 11.94 12.90
N MET A 170 2.34 11.51 12.50
CA MET A 170 1.86 11.67 11.12
C MET A 170 1.82 13.13 10.69
N THR A 171 1.38 14.03 11.58
CA THR A 171 1.35 15.48 11.32
C THR A 171 2.76 16.02 11.12
N ALA A 172 3.73 15.61 11.96
CA ALA A 172 5.12 16.01 11.84
C ALA A 172 5.78 15.50 10.54
N VAL A 173 5.44 14.28 10.12
CA VAL A 173 5.88 13.70 8.83
C VAL A 173 5.28 14.46 7.66
N ALA A 174 3.97 14.74 7.69
CA ALA A 174 3.28 15.47 6.63
C ALA A 174 3.83 16.90 6.45
N ALA A 175 4.13 17.59 7.55
CA ALA A 175 4.72 18.93 7.52
C ALA A 175 6.11 18.97 6.89
N ARG A 176 6.80 17.82 6.82
CA ARG A 176 8.14 17.66 6.21
C ARG A 176 8.12 16.95 4.86
N CYS A 177 6.95 16.85 4.24
CA CYS A 177 6.84 16.28 2.90
C CYS A 177 7.75 17.04 1.92
N SER A 178 8.46 16.33 1.05
CA SER A 178 9.42 16.87 0.08
C SER A 178 10.65 17.56 0.70
N GLN A 179 10.96 17.28 1.96
CA GLN A 179 12.17 17.76 2.65
C GLN A 179 13.15 16.62 2.93
N MET A 180 14.36 16.95 3.34
CA MET A 180 15.31 15.95 3.84
C MET A 180 14.79 15.33 5.13
N LEU A 181 14.79 14.00 5.20
CA LEU A 181 14.31 13.26 6.35
C LEU A 181 15.22 13.53 7.57
N ASN A 182 14.65 14.07 8.64
CA ASN A 182 15.30 14.23 9.94
C ASN A 182 14.47 13.54 11.03
N ILE A 183 14.84 12.30 11.34
CA ILE A 183 14.12 11.47 12.32
C ILE A 183 14.15 12.07 13.72
N ALA A 184 15.25 12.76 14.08
CA ALA A 184 15.37 13.36 15.41
C ALA A 184 14.37 14.49 15.64
N GLU A 185 14.16 15.36 14.64
CA GLU A 185 13.17 16.43 14.71
C GLU A 185 11.75 15.89 14.71
N ILE A 186 11.44 14.90 13.85
CA ILE A 186 10.12 14.26 13.83
C ILE A 186 9.80 13.62 15.18
N ALA A 187 10.77 12.92 15.78
CA ALA A 187 10.61 12.30 17.08
C ALA A 187 10.33 13.31 18.19
N GLN A 188 11.06 14.45 18.17
CA GLN A 188 10.87 15.54 19.11
C GLN A 188 9.47 16.16 18.99
N ASP A 189 9.00 16.45 17.78
CA ASP A 189 7.68 17.03 17.55
C ASP A 189 6.53 16.12 17.98
N ALA A 190 6.73 14.81 17.83
CA ALA A 190 5.75 13.80 18.22
C ALA A 190 5.82 13.38 19.70
N ASP A 191 6.78 13.89 20.46
CA ASP A 191 7.07 13.47 21.84
C ASP A 191 7.29 11.96 21.96
N ILE A 192 8.17 11.42 21.10
CA ILE A 192 8.57 10.01 21.07
C ILE A 192 10.09 9.88 20.94
N ASN A 193 10.63 8.70 21.17
CA ASN A 193 12.04 8.46 20.93
C ASN A 193 12.33 8.15 19.44
N GLN A 194 13.59 8.32 19.02
CA GLN A 194 13.99 8.12 17.64
C GLN A 194 13.80 6.68 17.13
N LYS A 195 13.93 5.68 18.00
CA LYS A 195 13.67 4.29 17.63
C LYS A 195 12.19 4.13 17.25
N GLN A 196 11.30 4.62 18.09
CA GLN A 196 9.86 4.59 17.85
C GLN A 196 9.48 5.36 16.57
N ALA A 197 10.12 6.53 16.33
CA ALA A 197 9.89 7.27 15.09
C ALA A 197 10.32 6.47 13.83
N LYS A 198 11.43 5.72 13.88
CA LYS A 198 11.87 4.84 12.80
C LYS A 198 10.87 3.70 12.57
N ASP A 199 10.44 3.04 13.64
CA ASP A 199 9.50 1.95 13.57
C ASP A 199 8.15 2.44 12.98
N TRP A 200 7.68 3.61 13.40
CA TRP A 200 6.45 4.21 12.88
C TRP A 200 6.58 4.70 11.44
N LEU A 201 7.74 5.21 11.06
CA LEU A 201 8.01 5.58 9.66
C LEU A 201 7.92 4.35 8.75
N HIS A 202 8.49 3.23 9.18
CA HIS A 202 8.41 1.97 8.45
C HIS A 202 6.95 1.45 8.35
N ILE A 203 6.14 1.65 9.38
CA ILE A 203 4.70 1.33 9.32
C ILE A 203 4.03 2.17 8.23
N LEU A 204 4.25 3.48 8.19
CA LEU A 204 3.65 4.35 7.17
C LEU A 204 4.11 4.00 5.75
N GLU A 205 5.37 3.61 5.57
CA GLU A 205 5.87 3.12 4.28
C GLU A 205 5.23 1.80 3.88
N THR A 206 5.11 0.85 4.81
CA THR A 206 4.49 -0.45 4.57
C THR A 206 3.00 -0.32 4.21
N LEU A 207 2.30 0.61 4.84
CA LEU A 207 0.91 0.95 4.51
C LEU A 207 0.76 1.76 3.22
N GLY A 208 1.86 2.16 2.58
CA GLY A 208 1.83 2.96 1.36
C GLY A 208 1.34 4.40 1.55
N ILE A 209 1.34 4.91 2.79
CA ILE A 209 0.95 6.29 3.12
C ILE A 209 2.04 7.28 2.71
N ILE A 210 3.28 6.88 2.87
CA ILE A 210 4.47 7.63 2.46
C ILE A 210 5.41 6.74 1.68
N PHE A 211 6.35 7.34 0.99
CA PHE A 211 7.57 6.67 0.53
C PHE A 211 8.79 7.57 0.76
N CYS A 212 9.91 6.98 1.09
CA CYS A 212 11.16 7.69 1.23
C CYS A 212 11.95 7.64 -0.07
N LEU A 213 12.22 8.80 -0.66
CA LEU A 213 13.03 8.88 -1.87
C LEU A 213 14.52 8.78 -1.48
N HIS A 214 15.12 7.63 -1.76
CA HIS A 214 16.54 7.41 -1.48
C HIS A 214 17.43 8.16 -2.46
N PRO A 215 18.60 8.68 -2.01
CA PRO A 215 19.52 9.38 -2.89
C PRO A 215 20.03 8.44 -3.99
N TYR A 216 20.09 8.96 -5.21
CA TYR A 216 20.70 8.23 -6.32
C TYR A 216 22.22 8.17 -6.14
N SER A 217 22.80 6.98 -6.27
CA SER A 217 24.26 6.78 -6.27
C SER A 217 24.61 5.62 -7.19
N ASN A 218 25.63 5.82 -8.02
CA ASN A 218 26.19 4.75 -8.86
C ASN A 218 26.97 3.72 -8.04
N ASN A 219 27.36 4.06 -6.81
CA ASN A 219 28.04 3.16 -5.89
C ASN A 219 27.07 2.55 -4.92
N LEU A 220 26.79 1.24 -5.06
CA LEU A 220 25.87 0.48 -4.21
C LEU A 220 26.20 0.59 -2.72
N LEU A 221 27.49 0.62 -2.34
CA LEU A 221 27.89 0.76 -0.94
C LEU A 221 27.54 2.13 -0.36
N LYS A 222 27.57 3.20 -1.18
CA LYS A 222 27.16 4.53 -0.72
C LYS A 222 25.64 4.67 -0.57
N ARG A 223 24.84 3.84 -1.25
CA ARG A 223 23.38 3.82 -1.05
C ARG A 223 22.98 3.29 0.31
N LEU A 224 23.79 2.40 0.90
CA LEU A 224 23.52 1.77 2.19
C LEU A 224 23.95 2.62 3.41
N VAL A 225 24.77 3.63 3.20
CA VAL A 225 25.43 4.38 4.29
C VAL A 225 24.88 5.82 4.48
N LYS A 226 24.09 6.33 3.54
CA LYS A 226 23.47 7.67 3.63
C LYS A 226 21.96 7.55 3.58
N THR A 227 21.36 7.36 4.72
CA THR A 227 19.97 7.73 5.05
C THR A 227 19.99 8.95 5.92
#